data_576a25b8280ee90a5ac722bdcda1184a
#
_entry.id   576a25b8280ee90a5ac722bdcda1184a
#
_cell.length_a   1.000
_cell.length_b   1.000
_cell.length_c   1.000
_cell.angle_alpha   90.00
_cell.angle_beta   90.00
_cell.angle_gamma   90.00
#
_symmetry.space_group_name_H-M   'P 1'
#
loop_
_entity.id
_entity.type
_entity.pdbx_description
1 polymer ?
#
loop_
_entity_poly.entity_id
_entity_poly.type
_entity_poly.pdbx_seq_one_letter_code
_entity_poly.pdbx_strand_id
1 'polypeptide(L)'
;FGGQKFYDRKEVRDVIAYLRVVVNPADDVSLRRIINVPKRAIGDSTVQELMNHAQQNNMPLYSALSDVPDSLSARPKKCVSDFFMLMTMLLALKETMPLEEFVSTLVEKTGLLAQYQKEDTEEARSRVENIQEFMGAVSEYAKATENATLEDYLENVSLVTDLDQQEDERGYVTLMTLHSAKGLEFPDVFMTGLEEGIFPSARSLMDETKMEEERRLCY
;
A
#
# COMPACT_ATOMS: atom_id res chain seq x y z
N PHE A 1 14.79 0.08 -12.48
CA PHE A 1 14.28 -0.63 -11.29
C PHE A 1 15.04 -0.15 -10.06
N GLY A 2 14.45 0.66 -9.22
CA GLY A 2 15.02 1.20 -7.98
C GLY A 2 13.92 1.86 -7.14
N GLY A 3 12.68 1.85 -7.63
CA GLY A 3 11.52 2.32 -6.90
C GLY A 3 10.74 1.15 -6.32
N GLN A 4 10.18 1.34 -5.14
CA GLN A 4 9.23 0.40 -4.55
C GLN A 4 8.12 0.11 -5.59
N LYS A 5 7.86 -1.17 -5.87
CA LYS A 5 6.80 -1.58 -6.80
C LYS A 5 5.49 -0.91 -6.42
N PHE A 6 4.67 -0.54 -7.39
CA PHE A 6 3.46 0.27 -7.15
C PHE A 6 2.56 -0.32 -6.04
N TYR A 7 2.28 -1.61 -6.13
CA TYR A 7 1.44 -2.30 -5.14
C TYR A 7 2.12 -2.53 -3.78
N ASP A 8 3.45 -2.34 -3.69
CA ASP A 8 4.20 -2.42 -2.43
C ASP A 8 4.28 -1.09 -1.68
N ARG A 9 3.87 0.02 -2.31
CA ARG A 9 3.79 1.32 -1.66
C ARG A 9 2.85 1.26 -0.46
N LYS A 10 3.28 1.84 0.66
CA LYS A 10 2.58 1.73 1.95
C LYS A 10 1.09 2.09 1.84
N GLU A 11 0.79 3.24 1.26
CA GLU A 11 -0.57 3.78 1.11
C GLU A 11 -1.45 2.91 0.22
N VAL A 12 -0.89 2.34 -0.85
CA VAL A 12 -1.58 1.40 -1.75
C VAL A 12 -1.88 0.09 -1.01
N ARG A 13 -0.90 -0.46 -0.28
CA ARG A 13 -1.09 -1.64 0.57
C ARG A 13 -2.14 -1.42 1.66
N ASP A 14 -2.26 -0.20 2.18
CA ASP A 14 -3.29 0.13 3.18
C ASP A 14 -4.68 0.09 2.54
N VAL A 15 -4.87 0.64 1.33
CA VAL A 15 -6.13 0.50 0.58
C VAL A 15 -6.45 -0.96 0.28
N ILE A 16 -5.49 -1.72 -0.26
CA ILE A 16 -5.67 -3.15 -0.57
C ILE A 16 -6.04 -3.94 0.69
N ALA A 17 -5.43 -3.64 1.84
CA ALA A 17 -5.77 -4.32 3.09
C ALA A 17 -7.22 -4.05 3.54
N TYR A 18 -7.73 -2.82 3.36
CA TYR A 18 -9.16 -2.54 3.56
C TYR A 18 -10.05 -3.37 2.64
N LEU A 19 -9.73 -3.42 1.34
CA LEU A 19 -10.48 -4.19 0.36
C LEU A 19 -10.46 -5.68 0.70
N ARG A 20 -9.31 -6.23 1.13
CA ARG A 20 -9.20 -7.64 1.57
C ARG A 20 -10.08 -7.95 2.78
N VAL A 21 -10.11 -7.09 3.78
CA VAL A 21 -10.99 -7.29 4.96
C VAL A 21 -12.46 -7.22 4.58
N VAL A 22 -12.83 -6.37 3.61
CA VAL A 22 -14.21 -6.31 3.10
C VAL A 22 -14.60 -7.57 2.34
N VAL A 23 -13.67 -8.18 1.60
CA VAL A 23 -13.91 -9.49 0.93
C VAL A 23 -13.88 -10.64 1.94
N ASN A 24 -12.94 -10.63 2.85
CA ASN A 24 -12.77 -11.66 3.87
C ASN A 24 -12.53 -11.05 5.26
N PRO A 25 -13.58 -10.88 6.08
CA PRO A 25 -13.43 -10.38 7.45
C PRO A 25 -12.57 -11.26 8.38
N ALA A 26 -12.27 -12.51 7.99
CA ALA A 26 -11.37 -13.38 8.73
C ALA A 26 -9.87 -13.17 8.38
N ASP A 27 -9.55 -12.22 7.51
CA ASP A 27 -8.16 -11.82 7.23
C ASP A 27 -7.60 -10.95 8.37
N ASP A 28 -7.17 -11.60 9.44
CA ASP A 28 -6.61 -10.96 10.62
C ASP A 28 -5.33 -10.16 10.32
N VAL A 29 -4.56 -10.55 9.30
CA VAL A 29 -3.33 -9.85 8.89
C VAL A 29 -3.67 -8.49 8.32
N SER A 30 -4.59 -8.44 7.36
CA SER A 30 -5.07 -7.19 6.77
C SER A 30 -5.81 -6.33 7.80
N LEU A 31 -6.63 -6.92 8.66
CA LEU A 31 -7.35 -6.19 9.70
C LEU A 31 -6.41 -5.52 10.70
N ARG A 32 -5.36 -6.21 11.17
CA ARG A 32 -4.34 -5.63 12.04
C ARG A 32 -3.60 -4.48 11.39
N ARG A 33 -3.39 -4.55 10.08
CA ARG A 33 -2.75 -3.48 9.34
C ARG A 33 -3.57 -2.20 9.34
N ILE A 34 -4.89 -2.29 9.17
CA ILE A 34 -5.77 -1.14 8.91
C ILE A 34 -6.47 -0.59 10.17
N ILE A 35 -6.58 -1.34 11.24
CA ILE A 35 -7.38 -1.00 12.41
C ILE A 35 -7.07 0.41 12.97
N ASN A 36 -5.82 0.85 12.87
CA ASN A 36 -5.36 2.17 13.29
C ASN A 36 -4.76 3.00 12.14
N VAL A 37 -5.18 2.74 10.90
CA VAL A 37 -4.75 3.47 9.70
C VAL A 37 -5.99 3.95 8.92
N PRO A 38 -6.25 5.26 8.85
CA PRO A 38 -5.63 6.38 9.57
C PRO A 38 -5.68 6.24 11.09
N LYS A 39 -4.90 7.04 11.82
CA LYS A 39 -4.87 6.98 13.29
C LYS A 39 -6.27 7.19 13.90
N ARG A 40 -6.73 6.19 14.68
CA ARG A 40 -8.04 6.16 15.35
C ARG A 40 -7.95 6.06 16.87
N ALA A 41 -6.76 6.30 17.44
CA ALA A 41 -6.48 6.08 18.85
C ALA A 41 -6.71 4.61 19.32
N ILE A 42 -6.60 3.64 18.39
CA ILE A 42 -6.56 2.22 18.69
C ILE A 42 -5.08 1.83 18.72
N GLY A 43 -4.47 1.88 19.90
CA GLY A 43 -3.05 1.59 20.08
C GLY A 43 -2.74 0.08 20.11
N ASP A 44 -1.44 -0.25 20.05
CA ASP A 44 -0.96 -1.64 20.01
C ASP A 44 -1.44 -2.47 21.21
N SER A 45 -1.52 -1.88 22.40
CA SER A 45 -2.07 -2.56 23.59
C SER A 45 -3.52 -2.96 23.41
N THR A 46 -4.36 -2.08 22.83
CA THR A 46 -5.76 -2.37 22.53
C THR A 46 -5.89 -3.49 21.50
N VAL A 47 -5.07 -3.44 20.44
CA VAL A 47 -5.04 -4.50 19.43
C VAL A 47 -4.62 -5.83 20.03
N GLN A 48 -3.62 -5.83 20.91
CA GLN A 48 -3.17 -7.05 21.58
C GLN A 48 -4.26 -7.65 22.49
N GLU A 49 -5.00 -6.81 23.22
CA GLU A 49 -6.13 -7.30 24.04
C GLU A 49 -7.24 -7.90 23.18
N LEU A 50 -7.59 -7.26 22.05
CA LEU A 50 -8.56 -7.82 21.10
C LEU A 50 -8.09 -9.17 20.52
N MET A 51 -6.81 -9.28 20.17
CA MET A 51 -6.22 -10.53 19.68
C MET A 51 -6.26 -11.65 20.73
N ASN A 52 -5.93 -11.34 21.97
CA ASN A 52 -5.97 -12.30 23.06
C ASN A 52 -7.43 -12.77 23.30
N HIS A 53 -8.38 -11.83 23.26
CA HIS A 53 -9.79 -12.14 23.39
C HIS A 53 -10.29 -13.03 22.25
N ALA A 54 -9.94 -12.69 21.00
CA ALA A 54 -10.26 -13.51 19.83
C ALA A 54 -9.72 -14.93 19.94
N GLN A 55 -8.46 -15.07 20.35
CA GLN A 55 -7.79 -16.36 20.54
C GLN A 55 -8.44 -17.20 21.65
N GLN A 56 -8.76 -16.59 22.80
CA GLN A 56 -9.39 -17.28 23.93
C GLN A 56 -10.78 -17.80 23.59
N ASN A 57 -11.50 -17.09 22.72
CA ASN A 57 -12.86 -17.46 22.30
C ASN A 57 -12.89 -18.18 20.94
N ASN A 58 -11.73 -18.51 20.37
CA ASN A 58 -11.59 -19.20 19.08
C ASN A 58 -12.41 -18.54 17.95
N MET A 59 -12.33 -17.21 17.86
CA MET A 59 -13.01 -16.39 16.85
C MET A 59 -12.02 -15.55 16.05
N PRO A 60 -12.37 -15.11 14.80
CA PRO A 60 -11.60 -14.13 14.06
C PRO A 60 -11.49 -12.81 14.81
N LEU A 61 -10.39 -12.06 14.58
CA LEU A 61 -10.18 -10.73 15.19
C LEU A 61 -11.33 -9.77 14.88
N TYR A 62 -11.91 -9.86 13.67
CA TYR A 62 -13.05 -9.04 13.28
C TYR A 62 -14.26 -9.23 14.23
N SER A 63 -14.54 -10.46 14.64
CA SER A 63 -15.61 -10.75 15.59
C SER A 63 -15.36 -10.14 16.96
N ALA A 64 -14.10 -10.08 17.41
CA ALA A 64 -13.71 -9.40 18.65
C ALA A 64 -13.94 -7.87 18.62
N LEU A 65 -14.11 -7.26 17.44
CA LEU A 65 -14.48 -5.84 17.35
C LEU A 65 -15.93 -5.58 17.82
N SER A 66 -16.82 -6.56 17.66
CA SER A 66 -18.20 -6.47 18.15
C SER A 66 -18.37 -7.01 19.58
N ASP A 67 -17.48 -7.91 19.99
CA ASP A 67 -17.44 -8.51 21.33
C ASP A 67 -16.19 -8.03 22.08
N VAL A 68 -16.18 -6.74 22.39
CA VAL A 68 -15.00 -6.07 22.98
C VAL A 68 -14.79 -6.52 24.44
N PRO A 69 -13.57 -6.96 24.83
CA PRO A 69 -13.29 -7.43 26.18
C PRO A 69 -13.55 -6.36 27.25
N ASP A 70 -14.06 -6.80 28.41
CA ASP A 70 -14.38 -5.92 29.52
C ASP A 70 -13.17 -5.23 30.15
N SER A 71 -11.98 -5.78 29.96
CA SER A 71 -10.71 -5.20 30.40
C SER A 71 -10.39 -3.86 29.76
N LEU A 72 -10.91 -3.59 28.55
CA LEU A 72 -10.69 -2.31 27.87
C LEU A 72 -11.48 -1.18 28.54
N SER A 73 -10.85 -0.04 28.73
CA SER A 73 -11.48 1.17 29.24
C SER A 73 -12.45 1.78 28.21
N ALA A 74 -13.33 2.68 28.65
CA ALA A 74 -14.41 3.23 27.83
C ALA A 74 -13.96 3.90 26.53
N ARG A 75 -12.81 4.63 26.56
CA ARG A 75 -12.30 5.33 25.38
C ARG A 75 -11.83 4.37 24.27
N PRO A 76 -10.93 3.39 24.50
CA PRO A 76 -10.62 2.36 23.52
C PRO A 76 -11.84 1.59 23.04
N LYS A 77 -12.76 1.19 23.94
CA LYS A 77 -14.01 0.51 23.53
C LYS A 77 -14.77 1.31 22.49
N LYS A 78 -14.93 2.63 22.72
CA LYS A 78 -15.60 3.51 21.75
C LYS A 78 -14.87 3.56 20.42
N CYS A 79 -13.54 3.72 20.42
CA CYS A 79 -12.76 3.78 19.19
C CYS A 79 -12.87 2.47 18.36
N VAL A 80 -12.85 1.32 19.03
CA VAL A 80 -13.05 0.01 18.40
C VAL A 80 -14.47 -0.11 17.84
N SER A 81 -15.50 0.30 18.60
CA SER A 81 -16.88 0.30 18.14
C SER A 81 -17.08 1.22 16.92
N ASP A 82 -16.51 2.42 16.92
CA ASP A 82 -16.58 3.35 15.78
C ASP A 82 -15.94 2.72 14.53
N PHE A 83 -14.80 2.03 14.68
CA PHE A 83 -14.15 1.32 13.59
C PHE A 83 -14.98 0.10 13.12
N PHE A 84 -15.56 -0.66 14.03
CA PHE A 84 -16.45 -1.77 13.68
C PHE A 84 -17.67 -1.30 12.88
N MET A 85 -18.29 -0.18 13.28
CA MET A 85 -19.41 0.41 12.53
C MET A 85 -18.99 0.85 11.13
N LEU A 86 -17.81 1.46 10.99
CA LEU A 86 -17.24 1.82 9.68
C LEU A 86 -17.09 0.57 8.78
N MET A 87 -16.51 -0.51 9.30
CA MET A 87 -16.30 -1.73 8.52
C MET A 87 -17.63 -2.41 8.17
N THR A 88 -18.61 -2.44 9.09
CA THR A 88 -19.94 -2.98 8.84
C THR A 88 -20.66 -2.20 7.73
N MET A 89 -20.54 -0.87 7.73
CA MET A 89 -21.08 -0.03 6.66
C MET A 89 -20.41 -0.35 5.32
N LEU A 90 -19.08 -0.50 5.27
CA LEU A 90 -18.36 -0.82 4.05
C LEU A 90 -18.73 -2.20 3.49
N LEU A 91 -18.92 -3.21 4.37
CA LEU A 91 -19.42 -4.53 4.00
C LEU A 91 -20.79 -4.44 3.32
N ALA A 92 -21.71 -3.63 3.87
CA ALA A 92 -23.04 -3.46 3.28
C ALA A 92 -22.99 -2.71 1.94
N LEU A 93 -22.14 -1.70 1.81
CA LEU A 93 -22.02 -0.92 0.57
C LEU A 93 -21.41 -1.74 -0.58
N LYS A 94 -20.48 -2.65 -0.30
CA LYS A 94 -19.90 -3.56 -1.30
C LYS A 94 -20.97 -4.34 -2.07
N GLU A 95 -22.05 -4.78 -1.40
CA GLU A 95 -23.10 -5.59 -2.01
C GLU A 95 -24.00 -4.79 -2.98
N THR A 96 -23.97 -3.46 -2.90
CA THR A 96 -24.92 -2.59 -3.62
C THR A 96 -24.28 -1.61 -4.60
N MET A 97 -22.99 -1.39 -4.48
CA MET A 97 -22.27 -0.40 -5.28
C MET A 97 -21.43 -1.04 -6.39
N PRO A 98 -21.31 -0.43 -7.57
CA PRO A 98 -20.31 -0.82 -8.57
C PRO A 98 -18.89 -0.71 -8.00
N LEU A 99 -17.98 -1.55 -8.50
CA LEU A 99 -16.59 -1.65 -8.01
C LEU A 99 -15.89 -0.30 -7.90
N GLU A 100 -15.94 0.52 -8.96
CA GLU A 100 -15.28 1.84 -8.99
C GLU A 100 -15.84 2.79 -7.92
N GLU A 101 -17.17 2.85 -7.81
CA GLU A 101 -17.86 3.70 -6.84
C GLU A 101 -17.59 3.22 -5.40
N PHE A 102 -17.59 1.91 -5.19
CA PHE A 102 -17.28 1.31 -3.90
C PHE A 102 -15.87 1.67 -3.43
N VAL A 103 -14.85 1.49 -4.28
CA VAL A 103 -13.46 1.78 -3.90
C VAL A 103 -13.27 3.27 -3.60
N SER A 104 -13.88 4.16 -4.40
CA SER A 104 -13.87 5.59 -4.15
C SER A 104 -14.51 5.93 -2.79
N THR A 105 -15.67 5.36 -2.51
CA THR A 105 -16.38 5.53 -1.24
C THR A 105 -15.59 4.99 -0.06
N LEU A 106 -14.95 3.83 -0.20
CA LEU A 106 -14.08 3.26 0.83
C LEU A 106 -12.93 4.21 1.16
N VAL A 107 -12.21 4.71 0.17
CA VAL A 107 -11.08 5.64 0.37
C VAL A 107 -11.54 6.92 1.08
N GLU A 108 -12.71 7.46 0.72
CA GLU A 108 -13.30 8.63 1.36
C GLU A 108 -13.71 8.33 2.81
N LYS A 109 -14.54 7.31 3.04
CA LYS A 109 -15.12 7.00 4.36
C LYS A 109 -14.08 6.55 5.38
N THR A 110 -13.04 5.86 4.94
CA THR A 110 -11.91 5.49 5.82
C THR A 110 -11.05 6.69 6.22
N GLY A 111 -11.04 7.76 5.42
CA GLY A 111 -10.19 8.93 5.62
C GLY A 111 -8.75 8.72 5.17
N LEU A 112 -8.46 7.66 4.40
CA LEU A 112 -7.10 7.34 3.91
C LEU A 112 -6.50 8.49 3.08
N LEU A 113 -7.30 9.10 2.20
CA LEU A 113 -6.83 10.22 1.41
C LEU A 113 -6.72 11.49 2.26
N ALA A 114 -7.73 11.76 3.10
CA ALA A 114 -7.83 12.96 3.90
C ALA A 114 -6.68 13.12 4.92
N GLN A 115 -6.08 12.02 5.40
CA GLN A 115 -4.93 12.10 6.30
C GLN A 115 -3.72 12.75 5.63
N TYR A 116 -3.43 12.37 4.37
CA TYR A 116 -2.29 12.91 3.62
C TYR A 116 -2.57 14.30 3.06
N GLN A 117 -3.81 14.60 2.69
CA GLN A 117 -4.19 15.94 2.21
C GLN A 117 -4.03 17.05 3.26
N LYS A 118 -4.01 16.68 4.55
CA LYS A 118 -3.77 17.62 5.66
C LYS A 118 -2.28 17.95 5.88
N GLU A 119 -1.39 17.16 5.31
CA GLU A 119 0.06 17.32 5.44
C GLU A 119 0.59 18.10 4.22
N ASP A 120 1.29 19.22 4.47
CA ASP A 120 1.89 20.02 3.38
C ASP A 120 3.35 19.60 3.15
N THR A 121 3.53 18.33 2.72
CA THR A 121 4.85 17.75 2.40
C THR A 121 4.82 17.14 1.01
N GLU A 122 5.97 17.09 0.32
CA GLU A 122 6.09 16.41 -0.99
C GLU A 122 5.77 14.91 -0.87
N GLU A 123 6.17 14.30 0.24
CA GLU A 123 5.89 12.90 0.51
C GLU A 123 4.38 12.63 0.62
N ALA A 124 3.64 13.49 1.32
CA ALA A 124 2.20 13.37 1.45
C ALA A 124 1.49 13.58 0.09
N ARG A 125 1.95 14.53 -0.72
CA ARG A 125 1.42 14.72 -2.09
C ARG A 125 1.64 13.49 -2.95
N SER A 126 2.83 12.91 -2.93
CA SER A 126 3.12 11.67 -3.66
C SER A 126 2.21 10.51 -3.21
N ARG A 127 1.92 10.39 -1.91
CA ARG A 127 0.98 9.38 -1.39
C ARG A 127 -0.46 9.61 -1.85
N VAL A 128 -0.89 10.86 -1.94
CA VAL A 128 -2.20 11.21 -2.52
C VAL A 128 -2.26 10.78 -3.98
N GLU A 129 -1.23 11.09 -4.77
CA GLU A 129 -1.12 10.69 -6.17
C GLU A 129 -1.17 9.17 -6.33
N ASN A 130 -0.46 8.42 -5.48
CA ASN A 130 -0.45 6.96 -5.50
C ASN A 130 -1.83 6.35 -5.22
N ILE A 131 -2.60 6.91 -4.26
CA ILE A 131 -3.97 6.47 -4.00
C ILE A 131 -4.88 6.80 -5.19
N GLN A 132 -4.73 7.97 -5.81
CA GLN A 132 -5.50 8.37 -6.98
C GLN A 132 -5.17 7.48 -8.20
N GLU A 133 -3.90 7.15 -8.40
CA GLU A 133 -3.44 6.21 -9.42
C GLU A 133 -4.07 4.81 -9.21
N PHE A 134 -4.11 4.34 -7.96
CA PHE A 134 -4.78 3.09 -7.63
C PHE A 134 -6.28 3.12 -7.97
N MET A 135 -6.97 4.21 -7.62
CA MET A 135 -8.39 4.38 -7.98
C MET A 135 -8.60 4.42 -9.49
N GLY A 136 -7.67 5.05 -10.23
CA GLY A 136 -7.64 5.04 -11.69
C GLY A 136 -7.51 3.63 -12.27
N ALA A 137 -6.60 2.82 -11.73
CA ALA A 137 -6.42 1.43 -12.14
C ALA A 137 -7.68 0.57 -11.88
N VAL A 138 -8.37 0.79 -10.76
CA VAL A 138 -9.67 0.14 -10.48
C VAL A 138 -10.72 0.54 -11.52
N SER A 139 -10.81 1.83 -11.87
CA SER A 139 -11.75 2.33 -12.88
C SER A 139 -11.48 1.74 -14.27
N GLU A 140 -10.21 1.65 -14.67
CA GLU A 140 -9.81 1.03 -15.95
C GLU A 140 -10.17 -0.47 -15.96
N TYR A 141 -9.89 -1.19 -14.88
CA TYR A 141 -10.27 -2.60 -14.76
C TYR A 141 -11.80 -2.79 -14.85
N ALA A 142 -12.56 -1.97 -14.14
CA ALA A 142 -14.02 -2.04 -14.15
C ALA A 142 -14.63 -1.77 -15.55
N LYS A 143 -13.99 -0.89 -16.34
CA LYS A 143 -14.41 -0.62 -17.73
C LYS A 143 -14.03 -1.72 -18.71
N ALA A 144 -12.92 -2.40 -18.46
CA ALA A 144 -12.40 -3.46 -19.32
C ALA A 144 -13.02 -4.84 -19.05
N THR A 145 -13.64 -5.04 -17.88
CA THR A 145 -14.15 -6.32 -17.42
C THR A 145 -15.66 -6.27 -17.23
N GLU A 146 -16.38 -7.12 -17.95
CA GLU A 146 -17.83 -7.25 -17.78
C GLU A 146 -18.15 -7.84 -16.41
N ASN A 147 -19.05 -7.20 -15.66
CA ASN A 147 -19.44 -7.58 -14.30
C ASN A 147 -18.24 -7.68 -13.33
N ALA A 148 -17.30 -6.74 -13.42
CA ALA A 148 -16.13 -6.67 -12.55
C ALA A 148 -16.51 -6.71 -11.07
N THR A 149 -15.98 -7.69 -10.32
CA THR A 149 -16.16 -7.80 -8.87
C THR A 149 -14.90 -7.35 -8.12
N LEU A 150 -15.05 -7.08 -6.83
CA LEU A 150 -13.91 -6.74 -5.96
C LEU A 150 -12.99 -7.95 -5.78
N GLU A 151 -13.55 -9.14 -5.68
CA GLU A 151 -12.83 -10.41 -5.56
C GLU A 151 -11.92 -10.63 -6.77
N ASP A 152 -12.46 -10.52 -8.00
CA ASP A 152 -11.70 -10.69 -9.25
C ASP A 152 -10.58 -9.64 -9.37
N TYR A 153 -10.87 -8.39 -8.96
CA TYR A 153 -9.87 -7.33 -8.96
C TYR A 153 -8.69 -7.66 -8.02
N LEU A 154 -8.98 -8.11 -6.79
CA LEU A 154 -7.93 -8.48 -5.83
C LEU A 154 -7.13 -9.71 -6.27
N GLU A 155 -7.74 -10.66 -6.95
CA GLU A 155 -7.05 -11.79 -7.57
C GLU A 155 -6.09 -11.29 -8.66
N ASN A 156 -6.56 -10.40 -9.54
CA ASN A 156 -5.73 -9.78 -10.58
C ASN A 156 -4.53 -9.03 -9.98
N VAL A 157 -4.73 -8.23 -8.93
CA VAL A 157 -3.64 -7.53 -8.22
C VAL A 157 -2.62 -8.52 -7.65
N SER A 158 -3.07 -9.65 -7.12
CA SER A 158 -2.18 -10.70 -6.58
C SER A 158 -1.35 -11.33 -7.69
N LEU A 159 -1.96 -11.67 -8.81
CA LEU A 159 -1.26 -12.23 -9.98
C LEU A 159 -0.21 -11.27 -10.56
N VAL A 160 -0.54 -9.98 -10.67
CA VAL A 160 0.41 -8.95 -11.15
C VAL A 160 1.58 -8.83 -10.18
N THR A 161 1.33 -8.85 -8.87
CA THR A 161 2.36 -8.77 -7.84
C THR A 161 3.28 -10.00 -7.87
N ASP A 162 2.73 -11.19 -8.08
CA ASP A 162 3.49 -12.44 -8.16
C ASP A 162 4.32 -12.53 -9.44
N LEU A 163 3.77 -12.09 -10.58
CA LEU A 163 4.52 -11.99 -11.85
C LEU A 163 5.67 -11.00 -11.75
N ASP A 164 5.48 -9.93 -11.03
CA ASP A 164 6.53 -8.95 -10.72
C ASP A 164 7.64 -9.54 -9.81
N GLN A 165 7.37 -10.59 -9.05
CA GLN A 165 8.34 -11.28 -8.20
C GLN A 165 9.06 -12.42 -8.94
N GLN A 166 8.45 -12.98 -9.98
CA GLN A 166 9.13 -13.93 -10.84
C GLN A 166 10.04 -13.13 -11.79
N GLU A 167 11.36 -13.32 -11.64
CA GLU A 167 12.32 -12.91 -12.66
C GLU A 167 11.94 -13.63 -13.96
N ASP A 168 11.37 -12.87 -14.89
CA ASP A 168 10.94 -13.43 -16.17
C ASP A 168 12.18 -13.81 -16.96
N GLU A 169 12.41 -15.12 -17.19
CA GLU A 169 13.49 -15.64 -18.03
C GLU A 169 13.39 -15.19 -19.51
N ARG A 170 12.33 -14.46 -19.85
CA ARG A 170 12.14 -13.84 -21.17
C ARG A 170 12.99 -12.57 -21.27
N GLY A 171 13.82 -12.50 -22.30
CA GLY A 171 14.72 -11.38 -22.54
C GLY A 171 14.02 -10.01 -22.45
N TYR A 172 14.37 -9.22 -21.46
CA TYR A 172 13.91 -7.84 -21.25
C TYR A 172 15.09 -6.89 -21.15
N VAL A 173 14.84 -5.63 -21.45
CA VAL A 173 15.81 -4.56 -21.23
C VAL A 173 15.46 -3.86 -19.91
N THR A 174 16.37 -3.95 -18.96
CA THR A 174 16.21 -3.30 -17.66
C THR A 174 16.72 -1.87 -17.73
N LEU A 175 15.89 -0.90 -17.36
CA LEU A 175 16.28 0.49 -17.19
C LEU A 175 16.42 0.80 -15.70
N MET A 176 17.59 1.33 -15.29
CA MET A 176 17.84 1.66 -13.89
C MET A 176 18.82 2.84 -13.77
N THR A 177 18.89 3.43 -12.59
CA THR A 177 19.93 4.42 -12.29
C THR A 177 21.25 3.72 -11.94
N LEU A 178 22.38 4.41 -12.11
CA LEU A 178 23.69 3.87 -11.70
C LEU A 178 23.74 3.54 -10.20
N HIS A 179 23.10 4.37 -9.36
CA HIS A 179 22.99 4.09 -7.93
C HIS A 179 22.24 2.80 -7.63
N SER A 180 21.18 2.49 -8.40
CA SER A 180 20.42 1.26 -8.27
C SER A 180 21.15 0.04 -8.81
N ALA A 181 22.08 0.23 -9.76
CA ALA A 181 22.90 -0.82 -10.31
C ALA A 181 24.09 -1.22 -9.40
N LYS A 182 24.41 -0.42 -8.38
CA LYS A 182 25.54 -0.68 -7.50
C LYS A 182 25.44 -2.04 -6.80
N GLY A 183 26.44 -2.88 -7.06
CA GLY A 183 26.50 -4.24 -6.49
C GLY A 183 25.72 -5.30 -7.28
N LEU A 184 25.13 -4.94 -8.43
CA LEU A 184 24.51 -5.87 -9.38
C LEU A 184 25.47 -6.11 -10.55
N GLU A 185 25.38 -7.28 -11.17
CA GLU A 185 26.17 -7.67 -12.33
C GLU A 185 25.23 -8.04 -13.49
N PHE A 186 25.54 -7.51 -14.69
CA PHE A 186 24.77 -7.78 -15.90
C PHE A 186 25.73 -8.18 -17.04
N PRO A 187 25.33 -9.16 -17.89
CA PRO A 187 26.17 -9.58 -19.02
C PRO A 187 26.36 -8.49 -20.07
N ASP A 188 25.36 -7.64 -20.30
CA ASP A 188 25.40 -6.53 -21.24
C ASP A 188 24.89 -5.26 -20.57
N VAL A 189 25.68 -4.17 -20.62
CA VAL A 189 25.34 -2.89 -20.01
C VAL A 189 25.46 -1.78 -21.04
N PHE A 190 24.41 -0.98 -21.17
CA PHE A 190 24.40 0.24 -21.99
C PHE A 190 24.30 1.46 -21.06
N MET A 191 25.40 2.14 -20.84
CA MET A 191 25.46 3.32 -20.02
C MET A 191 25.19 4.55 -20.88
N THR A 192 24.10 5.29 -20.60
CA THR A 192 23.70 6.49 -21.34
C THR A 192 23.86 7.74 -20.47
N GLY A 193 23.95 8.90 -21.10
CA GLY A 193 24.07 10.18 -20.37
C GLY A 193 25.45 10.42 -19.74
N LEU A 194 26.52 9.83 -20.30
CA LEU A 194 27.91 10.08 -19.90
C LEU A 194 28.37 11.43 -20.46
N GLU A 195 27.87 12.51 -19.88
CA GLU A 195 28.24 13.88 -20.24
C GLU A 195 28.26 14.79 -19.02
N GLU A 196 29.10 15.81 -19.04
CA GLU A 196 29.24 16.76 -17.94
C GLU A 196 27.91 17.41 -17.60
N GLY A 197 27.53 17.37 -16.31
CA GLY A 197 26.28 17.92 -15.81
C GLY A 197 25.17 16.90 -15.64
N ILE A 198 25.25 15.73 -16.30
CA ILE A 198 24.37 14.58 -16.12
C ILE A 198 25.10 13.51 -15.32
N PHE A 199 26.16 12.94 -15.88
CA PHE A 199 27.05 12.01 -15.19
C PHE A 199 28.51 12.20 -15.70
N PRO A 200 29.39 12.81 -14.87
CA PRO A 200 29.17 13.24 -13.48
C PRO A 200 28.18 14.41 -13.37
N SER A 201 27.44 14.44 -12.24
CA SER A 201 26.43 15.48 -12.00
C SER A 201 27.07 16.88 -11.87
N ALA A 202 26.35 17.93 -12.25
CA ALA A 202 26.81 19.30 -12.13
C ALA A 202 27.28 19.68 -10.69
N ARG A 203 26.68 19.01 -9.67
CA ARG A 203 27.06 19.24 -8.25
C ARG A 203 28.36 18.54 -7.87
N SER A 204 28.75 17.51 -8.57
CA SER A 204 29.96 16.72 -8.31
C SER A 204 31.19 17.33 -8.98
N LEU A 205 31.00 18.11 -10.06
CA LEU A 205 32.12 18.73 -10.82
C LEU A 205 33.01 19.65 -9.99
N MET A 206 32.48 20.22 -8.90
CA MET A 206 33.23 21.19 -8.04
C MET A 206 33.76 20.56 -6.74
N ASP A 207 33.63 19.23 -6.56
CA ASP A 207 33.95 18.53 -5.31
C ASP A 207 34.67 17.21 -5.64
N GLU A 208 35.99 17.16 -5.36
CA GLU A 208 36.81 15.97 -5.64
C GLU A 208 36.30 14.69 -4.98
N THR A 209 35.72 14.80 -3.76
CA THR A 209 35.20 13.63 -3.03
C THR A 209 33.96 13.06 -3.74
N LYS A 210 33.10 13.95 -4.20
CA LYS A 210 31.90 13.54 -4.95
C LYS A 210 32.25 13.03 -6.34
N MET A 211 33.26 13.61 -6.99
CA MET A 211 33.79 13.09 -8.26
C MET A 211 34.32 11.66 -8.11
N GLU A 212 34.99 11.38 -6.99
CA GLU A 212 35.47 10.02 -6.71
C GLU A 212 34.31 9.04 -6.46
N GLU A 213 33.23 9.48 -5.82
CA GLU A 213 32.00 8.67 -5.67
C GLU A 213 31.32 8.40 -7.01
N GLU A 214 31.17 9.42 -7.88
CA GLU A 214 30.65 9.25 -9.24
C GLU A 214 31.49 8.26 -10.05
N ARG A 215 32.84 8.34 -9.93
CA ARG A 215 33.74 7.39 -10.57
C ARG A 215 33.56 5.97 -10.08
N ARG A 216 33.34 5.77 -8.77
CA ARG A 216 33.07 4.45 -8.18
C ARG A 216 31.72 3.89 -8.58
N LEU A 217 30.75 4.73 -8.96
CA LEU A 217 29.48 4.29 -9.52
C LEU A 217 29.62 3.84 -10.98
N CYS A 218 30.66 4.30 -11.68
CA CYS A 218 30.94 3.92 -13.05
C CYS A 218 31.61 2.54 -13.17
N TYR A 219 32.26 2.09 -12.11
CA TYR A 219 32.93 0.79 -12.02
C TYR A 219 32.00 -0.29 -11.48
#